data_9d0a43cd17246f4ac87a1ef2018612b1
#
_entry.id   9d0a43cd17246f4ac87a1ef2018612b1
#
_cell.length_a   1.000
_cell.length_b   1.000
_cell.length_c   1.000
_cell.angle_alpha   90.00
_cell.angle_beta   90.00
_cell.angle_gamma   90.00
#
_symmetry.space_group_name_H-M   'P 1'
#
loop_
_entity.id
_entity.type
_entity.pdbx_description
1 polymer ?
#
loop_
_entity_poly.entity_id
_entity_poly.type
_entity_poly.pdbx_seq_one_letter_code
_entity_poly.pdbx_strand_id
1 'polypeptide(L)'
;MDAEGKVSTGRKREIDILKGILTITMILCHSIQFFGVEKDPVQGLLVNVINLTTFSGFVFCFGYVGEMAYFQKSWPTAAKKMGKNVLRILIAFYLSGIAYVALVEGKIFRMDFIREVLFLQKYPGWSEFLVSFSAMLLIGIVCFPVFKRMNGKILILCALISGGFCFLPYERITNSWLALLVGSRHFV
;
A
#
# COMPACT_ATOMS: atom_id res chain seq x y z
N MET A 1 -15.48 -7.90 29.20
CA MET A 1 -15.02 -6.93 30.21
C MET A 1 -14.26 -7.76 31.21
N ASP A 2 -12.94 -7.56 31.24
CA ASP A 2 -12.11 -8.19 32.25
C ASP A 2 -12.32 -7.45 33.57
N ALA A 3 -11.99 -8.08 34.68
CA ALA A 3 -12.28 -7.62 36.03
C ALA A 3 -11.72 -6.21 36.41
N GLU A 4 -11.04 -5.52 35.52
CA GLU A 4 -10.42 -4.20 35.73
C GLU A 4 -10.97 -3.06 34.83
N GLY A 5 -12.03 -3.27 34.06
CA GLY A 5 -12.63 -2.21 33.24
C GLY A 5 -11.73 -1.64 32.13
N LYS A 6 -10.56 -2.23 31.88
CA LYS A 6 -9.74 -1.90 30.73
C LYS A 6 -10.38 -2.43 29.47
N VAL A 7 -10.79 -1.50 28.58
CA VAL A 7 -11.11 -1.86 27.20
C VAL A 7 -9.88 -2.55 26.64
N SER A 8 -9.96 -3.88 26.58
CA SER A 8 -8.94 -4.69 25.93
C SER A 8 -8.80 -4.19 24.48
N THR A 9 -7.74 -3.45 24.20
CA THR A 9 -7.29 -3.19 22.82
C THR A 9 -6.75 -4.49 22.24
N GLY A 10 -7.59 -5.54 22.34
CA GLY A 10 -7.24 -6.90 22.00
C GLY A 10 -6.87 -6.97 20.53
N ARG A 11 -5.67 -7.43 20.29
CA ARG A 11 -5.19 -7.86 18.98
C ARG A 11 -6.27 -8.73 18.32
N LYS A 12 -6.82 -8.27 17.20
CA LYS A 12 -7.86 -8.98 16.47
C LYS A 12 -7.22 -10.11 15.68
N ARG A 13 -7.35 -11.34 16.20
CA ARG A 13 -6.73 -12.55 15.64
C ARG A 13 -7.19 -12.78 14.19
N GLU A 14 -8.44 -12.45 13.88
CA GLU A 14 -9.02 -12.59 12.54
C GLU A 14 -8.27 -11.73 11.51
N ILE A 15 -7.93 -10.50 11.87
CA ILE A 15 -7.17 -9.58 11.00
C ILE A 15 -5.72 -10.05 10.82
N ASP A 16 -5.12 -10.61 11.86
CA ASP A 16 -3.76 -11.16 11.74
C ASP A 16 -3.73 -12.41 10.85
N ILE A 17 -4.74 -13.27 10.94
CA ILE A 17 -4.89 -14.43 10.05
C ILE A 17 -5.09 -13.95 8.61
N LEU A 18 -5.99 -12.99 8.39
CA LEU A 18 -6.24 -12.43 7.05
C LEU A 18 -4.94 -11.86 6.45
N LYS A 19 -4.17 -11.07 7.20
CA LYS A 19 -2.86 -10.56 6.73
C LYS A 19 -1.89 -11.69 6.37
N GLY A 20 -1.87 -12.77 7.17
CA GLY A 20 -1.06 -13.94 6.89
C GLY A 20 -1.42 -14.59 5.55
N ILE A 21 -2.71 -14.80 5.31
CA ILE A 21 -3.22 -15.34 4.03
C ILE A 21 -2.84 -14.43 2.88
N LEU A 22 -3.08 -13.12 3.00
CA LEU A 22 -2.74 -12.14 1.97
C LEU A 22 -1.22 -12.11 1.67
N THR A 23 -0.38 -12.27 2.70
CA THR A 23 1.07 -12.36 2.52
C THR A 23 1.46 -13.60 1.72
N ILE A 24 0.89 -14.77 2.04
CA ILE A 24 1.14 -16.01 1.31
C ILE A 24 0.68 -15.87 -0.15
N THR A 25 -0.50 -15.29 -0.37
CA THR A 25 -1.06 -15.06 -1.70
C THR A 25 -0.18 -14.12 -2.53
N MET A 26 0.38 -13.06 -1.90
CA MET A 26 1.29 -12.14 -2.54
C MET A 26 2.61 -12.83 -2.93
N ILE A 27 3.19 -13.65 -2.05
CA ILE A 27 4.39 -14.43 -2.36
C ILE A 27 4.13 -15.37 -3.54
N LEU A 28 2.99 -16.08 -3.53
CA LEU A 28 2.58 -16.95 -4.62
C LEU A 28 2.47 -16.18 -5.95
N CYS A 29 1.82 -15.02 -5.93
CA CYS A 29 1.69 -14.16 -7.11
C CYS A 29 3.04 -13.77 -7.70
N HIS A 30 3.96 -13.29 -6.85
CA HIS A 30 5.30 -12.92 -7.30
C HIS A 30 6.12 -14.12 -7.78
N SER A 31 5.94 -15.29 -7.16
CA SER A 31 6.56 -16.52 -7.64
C SER A 31 6.06 -16.91 -9.03
N ILE A 32 4.75 -16.81 -9.26
CA ILE A 32 4.16 -17.08 -10.59
C ILE A 32 4.69 -16.07 -11.62
N GLN A 33 4.78 -14.78 -11.28
CA GLN A 33 5.31 -13.75 -12.16
C GLN A 33 6.80 -13.96 -12.49
N PHE A 34 7.57 -14.47 -11.53
CA PHE A 34 9.01 -14.64 -11.69
C PHE A 34 9.39 -15.93 -12.47
N PHE A 35 8.68 -17.02 -12.21
CA PHE A 35 8.97 -18.35 -12.78
C PHE A 35 8.00 -18.78 -13.88
N GLY A 36 6.93 -18.02 -14.10
CA GLY A 36 5.90 -18.37 -15.06
C GLY A 36 6.33 -18.20 -16.50
N VAL A 37 5.57 -18.83 -17.39
CA VAL A 37 5.81 -18.74 -18.83
C VAL A 37 5.17 -17.45 -19.35
N GLU A 38 5.97 -16.59 -19.95
CA GLU A 38 5.46 -15.41 -20.64
C GLU A 38 4.43 -15.82 -21.70
N LYS A 39 3.23 -15.20 -21.67
CA LYS A 39 2.12 -15.36 -22.63
C LYS A 39 1.09 -16.46 -22.33
N ASP A 40 1.07 -17.05 -21.16
CA ASP A 40 -0.07 -17.89 -20.79
C ASP A 40 -1.26 -17.01 -20.33
N PRO A 41 -2.38 -16.96 -21.08
CA PRO A 41 -3.53 -16.11 -20.72
C PRO A 41 -4.18 -16.52 -19.39
N VAL A 42 -4.13 -17.81 -19.04
CA VAL A 42 -4.68 -18.31 -17.76
C VAL A 42 -3.83 -17.81 -16.60
N GLN A 43 -2.52 -17.86 -16.75
CA GLN A 43 -1.58 -17.34 -15.77
C GLN A 43 -1.74 -15.82 -15.59
N GLY A 44 -1.88 -15.07 -16.70
CA GLY A 44 -2.13 -13.63 -16.66
C GLY A 44 -3.41 -13.28 -15.91
N LEU A 45 -4.51 -13.98 -16.19
CA LEU A 45 -5.77 -13.80 -15.49
C LEU A 45 -5.63 -14.11 -13.99
N LEU A 46 -4.98 -15.21 -13.64
CA LEU A 46 -4.76 -15.63 -12.26
C LEU A 46 -3.95 -14.58 -11.49
N VAL A 47 -2.85 -14.10 -12.04
CA VAL A 47 -2.01 -13.06 -11.46
C VAL A 47 -2.80 -11.78 -11.22
N ASN A 48 -3.60 -11.35 -12.19
CA ASN A 48 -4.42 -10.13 -12.07
C ASN A 48 -5.46 -10.26 -10.95
N VAL A 49 -6.16 -11.40 -10.88
CA VAL A 49 -7.16 -11.66 -9.81
C VAL A 49 -6.49 -11.69 -8.44
N ILE A 50 -5.34 -12.36 -8.32
CA ILE A 50 -4.59 -12.44 -7.07
C ILE A 50 -4.09 -11.05 -6.65
N ASN A 51 -3.49 -10.29 -7.57
CA ASN A 51 -3.00 -8.93 -7.28
C ASN A 51 -4.13 -8.02 -6.79
N LEU A 52 -5.26 -7.99 -7.50
CA LEU A 52 -6.40 -7.17 -7.14
C LEU A 52 -6.93 -7.53 -5.75
N THR A 53 -7.12 -8.83 -5.49
CA THR A 53 -7.66 -9.31 -4.21
C THR A 53 -6.67 -9.06 -3.06
N THR A 54 -5.39 -9.34 -3.29
CA THR A 54 -4.35 -9.21 -2.27
C THR A 54 -4.11 -7.75 -1.91
N PHE A 55 -3.99 -6.87 -2.91
CA PHE A 55 -3.78 -5.45 -2.68
C PHE A 55 -4.99 -4.82 -1.96
N SER A 56 -6.20 -5.08 -2.43
CA SER A 56 -7.43 -4.59 -1.79
C SER A 56 -7.57 -5.10 -0.37
N GLY A 57 -7.25 -6.37 -0.13
CA GLY A 57 -7.25 -6.97 1.20
C GLY A 57 -6.25 -6.32 2.16
N PHE A 58 -5.04 -6.02 1.68
CA PHE A 58 -4.05 -5.28 2.49
C PHE A 58 -4.51 -3.86 2.81
N VAL A 59 -5.06 -3.12 1.83
CA VAL A 59 -5.61 -1.78 2.04
C VAL A 59 -6.73 -1.81 3.08
N PHE A 60 -7.64 -2.80 3.00
CA PHE A 60 -8.68 -3.00 4.00
C PHE A 60 -8.10 -3.25 5.39
N CYS A 61 -7.18 -4.20 5.53
CA CYS A 61 -6.51 -4.49 6.80
C CYS A 61 -5.79 -3.27 7.36
N PHE A 62 -5.16 -2.49 6.47
CA PHE A 62 -4.43 -1.28 6.84
C PHE A 62 -5.37 -0.20 7.37
N GLY A 63 -6.50 0.04 6.70
CA GLY A 63 -7.53 0.97 7.14
C GLY A 63 -8.15 0.56 8.47
N TYR A 64 -8.53 -0.72 8.62
CA TYR A 64 -9.11 -1.27 9.83
C TYR A 64 -8.18 -1.14 11.04
N VAL A 65 -6.93 -1.55 10.88
CA VAL A 65 -5.92 -1.41 11.95
C VAL A 65 -5.58 0.04 12.21
N GLY A 66 -5.58 0.88 11.17
CA GLY A 66 -5.40 2.31 11.27
C GLY A 66 -6.45 2.97 12.16
N GLU A 67 -7.73 2.64 11.98
CA GLU A 67 -8.82 3.10 12.83
C GLU A 67 -8.54 2.76 14.30
N MET A 68 -8.28 1.50 14.59
CA MET A 68 -8.03 1.05 15.97
C MET A 68 -6.75 1.64 16.58
N ALA A 69 -5.68 1.80 15.80
CA ALA A 69 -4.37 2.18 16.29
C ALA A 69 -4.19 3.69 16.44
N TYR A 70 -4.88 4.49 15.60
CA TYR A 70 -4.61 5.92 15.44
C TYR A 70 -5.82 6.80 15.71
N PHE A 71 -6.98 6.53 15.08
CA PHE A 71 -8.10 7.46 15.10
C PHE A 71 -8.83 7.52 16.45
N GLN A 72 -8.63 6.55 17.33
CA GLN A 72 -9.12 6.58 18.71
C GLN A 72 -8.26 7.46 19.63
N LYS A 73 -7.12 7.98 19.16
CA LYS A 73 -6.17 8.78 19.93
C LYS A 73 -6.31 10.27 19.65
N SER A 74 -5.61 11.09 20.44
CA SER A 74 -5.44 12.51 20.13
C SER A 74 -4.55 12.68 18.89
N TRP A 75 -4.84 13.72 18.08
CA TRP A 75 -4.11 13.98 16.84
C TRP A 75 -2.57 14.01 17.00
N PRO A 76 -1.98 14.70 17.98
CA PRO A 76 -0.52 14.75 18.11
C PRO A 76 0.10 13.37 18.35
N THR A 77 -0.57 12.56 19.17
CA THR A 77 -0.12 11.18 19.48
C THR A 77 -0.25 10.26 18.25
N ALA A 78 -1.35 10.39 17.53
CA ALA A 78 -1.59 9.64 16.29
C ALA A 78 -0.57 10.03 15.21
N ALA A 79 -0.39 11.33 14.96
CA ALA A 79 0.53 11.86 13.95
C ALA A 79 1.98 11.41 14.21
N LYS A 80 2.46 11.49 15.46
CA LYS A 80 3.80 11.01 15.84
C LYS A 80 3.97 9.52 15.57
N LYS A 81 2.96 8.70 15.89
CA LYS A 81 3.01 7.25 15.67
C LYS A 81 2.92 6.89 14.19
N MET A 82 2.05 7.56 13.44
CA MET A 82 1.91 7.39 12.00
C MET A 82 3.20 7.82 11.28
N GLY A 83 3.77 8.98 11.63
CA GLY A 83 5.03 9.47 11.06
C GLY A 83 6.21 8.50 11.29
N LYS A 84 6.29 7.91 12.49
CA LYS A 84 7.29 6.87 12.78
C LYS A 84 7.11 5.63 11.89
N ASN A 85 5.86 5.26 11.61
CA ASN A 85 5.58 4.11 10.74
C ASN A 85 5.84 4.45 9.26
N VAL A 86 5.53 5.68 8.80
CA VAL A 86 5.94 6.16 7.47
C VAL A 86 7.44 5.99 7.28
N LEU A 87 8.23 6.48 8.23
CA LEU A 87 9.70 6.37 8.15
C LEU A 87 10.16 4.91 8.09
N ARG A 88 9.57 4.03 8.90
CA ARG A 88 9.90 2.59 8.87
C ARG A 88 9.58 1.94 7.53
N ILE A 89 8.42 2.26 6.94
CA ILE A 89 8.01 1.73 5.65
C ILE A 89 8.92 2.25 4.54
N LEU A 90 9.29 3.53 4.56
CA LEU A 90 10.23 4.10 3.59
C LEU A 90 11.63 3.49 3.71
N ILE A 91 12.13 3.27 4.93
CA ILE A 91 13.39 2.56 5.13
C ILE A 91 13.30 1.14 4.55
N ALA A 92 12.21 0.42 4.82
CA ALA A 92 12.00 -0.91 4.24
C ALA A 92 11.96 -0.88 2.72
N PHE A 93 11.30 0.12 2.11
CA PHE A 93 11.30 0.35 0.67
C PHE A 93 12.71 0.53 0.11
N TYR A 94 13.50 1.43 0.69
CA TYR A 94 14.87 1.67 0.22
C TYR A 94 15.77 0.44 0.40
N LEU A 95 15.68 -0.25 1.52
CA LEU A 95 16.47 -1.46 1.76
C LEU A 95 16.08 -2.58 0.77
N SER A 96 14.79 -2.82 0.56
CA SER A 96 14.32 -3.84 -0.38
C SER A 96 14.70 -3.50 -1.83
N GLY A 97 14.57 -2.22 -2.21
CA GLY A 97 14.94 -1.74 -3.53
C GLY A 97 16.44 -1.90 -3.83
N ILE A 98 17.30 -1.50 -2.89
CA ILE A 98 18.75 -1.66 -3.03
C ILE A 98 19.12 -3.15 -3.07
N ALA A 99 18.52 -3.97 -2.20
CA ALA A 99 18.77 -5.41 -2.18
C ALA A 99 18.34 -6.08 -3.50
N TYR A 100 17.21 -5.71 -4.06
CA TYR A 100 16.72 -6.24 -5.35
C TYR A 100 17.71 -5.94 -6.47
N VAL A 101 18.16 -4.70 -6.58
CA VAL A 101 19.12 -4.28 -7.62
C VAL A 101 20.46 -4.97 -7.47
N ALA A 102 20.93 -5.09 -6.22
CA ALA A 102 22.22 -5.73 -5.96
C ALA A 102 22.18 -7.24 -6.20
N LEU A 103 21.11 -7.93 -5.80
CA LEU A 103 21.05 -9.39 -5.80
C LEU A 103 20.41 -9.97 -7.05
N VAL A 104 19.39 -9.29 -7.60
CA VAL A 104 18.62 -9.83 -8.74
C VAL A 104 19.12 -9.25 -10.06
N GLU A 105 19.37 -7.93 -10.12
CA GLU A 105 19.84 -7.29 -11.35
C GLU A 105 21.37 -7.39 -11.53
N GLY A 106 22.10 -7.77 -10.51
CA GLY A 106 23.57 -7.84 -10.52
C GLY A 106 24.27 -6.51 -10.77
N LYS A 107 23.55 -5.40 -10.66
CA LYS A 107 24.06 -4.03 -10.86
C LYS A 107 24.58 -3.46 -9.56
N ILE A 108 25.78 -3.88 -9.17
CA ILE A 108 26.43 -3.39 -7.97
C ILE A 108 26.76 -1.90 -8.14
N PHE A 109 26.09 -1.03 -7.36
CA PHE A 109 26.41 0.39 -7.13
C PHE A 109 26.54 1.31 -8.37
N ARG A 110 25.55 1.33 -9.24
CA ARG A 110 25.41 2.47 -10.17
C ARG A 110 24.76 3.63 -9.43
N MET A 111 25.56 4.67 -9.15
CA MET A 111 25.12 5.88 -8.40
C MET A 111 23.90 6.56 -9.03
N ASP A 112 23.77 6.53 -10.35
CA ASP A 112 22.63 7.07 -11.08
C ASP A 112 21.34 6.37 -10.69
N PHE A 113 21.38 5.04 -10.54
CA PHE A 113 20.23 4.25 -10.14
C PHE A 113 19.82 4.51 -8.67
N ILE A 114 20.80 4.66 -7.78
CA ILE A 114 20.54 4.99 -6.37
C ILE A 114 19.83 6.35 -6.27
N ARG A 115 20.23 7.33 -7.08
CA ARG A 115 19.53 8.63 -7.18
C ARG A 115 18.10 8.46 -7.65
N GLU A 116 17.86 7.69 -8.71
CA GLU A 116 16.50 7.44 -9.25
C GLU A 116 15.58 6.82 -8.20
N VAL A 117 16.08 5.85 -7.40
CA VAL A 117 15.33 5.24 -6.31
C VAL A 117 15.10 6.21 -5.15
N LEU A 118 16.11 6.97 -4.75
CA LEU A 118 16.01 7.96 -3.67
C LEU A 118 14.98 9.04 -3.98
N PHE A 119 14.93 9.51 -5.24
CA PHE A 119 13.95 10.50 -5.69
C PHE A 119 12.61 9.90 -6.13
N LEU A 120 12.37 8.62 -5.86
CA LEU A 120 11.13 7.91 -6.22
C LEU A 120 10.82 7.98 -7.73
N GLN A 121 11.84 8.06 -8.57
CA GLN A 121 11.72 8.03 -10.03
C GLN A 121 11.72 6.60 -10.57
N LYS A 122 12.21 5.65 -9.77
CA LYS A 122 12.24 4.22 -10.08
C LYS A 122 11.84 3.39 -8.89
N TYR A 123 11.02 2.38 -9.13
CA TYR A 123 10.54 1.44 -8.12
C TYR A 123 11.12 0.06 -8.43
N PRO A 124 12.26 -0.32 -7.79
CA PRO A 124 12.88 -1.61 -8.06
C PRO A 124 12.06 -2.76 -7.48
N GLY A 125 11.85 -3.77 -8.30
CA GLY A 125 11.06 -4.91 -7.93
C GLY A 125 9.59 -4.52 -7.66
N TRP A 126 8.92 -5.32 -6.84
CA TRP A 126 7.51 -5.08 -6.47
C TRP A 126 7.36 -4.25 -5.19
N SER A 127 8.28 -3.32 -4.93
CA SER A 127 8.29 -2.50 -3.71
C SER A 127 7.33 -1.30 -3.73
N GLU A 128 6.64 -1.05 -4.83
CA GLU A 128 5.70 0.08 -5.04
C GLU A 128 4.62 0.17 -3.97
N PHE A 129 4.12 -0.98 -3.51
CA PHE A 129 3.09 -1.01 -2.48
C PHE A 129 3.54 -0.41 -1.14
N LEU A 130 4.84 -0.46 -0.82
CA LEU A 130 5.39 0.16 0.40
C LEU A 130 5.28 1.68 0.32
N VAL A 131 5.57 2.26 -0.84
CA VAL A 131 5.40 3.70 -1.07
C VAL A 131 3.93 4.09 -0.96
N SER A 132 3.03 3.29 -1.54
CA SER A 132 1.58 3.51 -1.45
C SER A 132 1.08 3.49 0.00
N PHE A 133 1.53 2.56 0.82
CA PHE A 133 1.18 2.53 2.24
C PHE A 133 1.76 3.71 3.03
N SER A 134 2.97 4.16 2.71
CA SER A 134 3.54 5.35 3.32
C SER A 134 2.75 6.61 2.96
N ALA A 135 2.34 6.74 1.70
CA ALA A 135 1.48 7.83 1.22
C ALA A 135 0.11 7.82 1.90
N MET A 136 -0.52 6.65 2.06
CA MET A 136 -1.79 6.51 2.78
C MET A 136 -1.67 6.98 4.23
N LEU A 137 -0.57 6.67 4.93
CA LEU A 137 -0.33 7.18 6.29
C LEU A 137 -0.15 8.70 6.31
N LEU A 138 0.59 9.26 5.36
CA LEU A 138 0.76 10.72 5.25
C LEU A 138 -0.58 11.42 5.01
N ILE A 139 -1.39 10.91 4.07
CA ILE A 139 -2.76 11.39 3.86
C ILE A 139 -3.59 11.25 5.15
N GLY A 140 -3.46 10.12 5.85
CA GLY A 140 -4.11 9.89 7.13
C GLY A 140 -3.74 10.93 8.20
N ILE A 141 -2.48 11.40 8.24
CA ILE A 141 -2.04 12.47 9.16
C ILE A 141 -2.71 13.81 8.79
N VAL A 142 -2.68 14.17 7.50
CA VAL A 142 -3.24 15.44 7.00
C VAL A 142 -4.76 15.46 7.15
N CYS A 143 -5.42 14.38 6.77
CA CYS A 143 -6.87 14.26 6.79
C CYS A 143 -7.44 13.76 8.12
N PHE A 144 -6.61 13.60 9.16
CA PHE A 144 -7.02 13.08 10.46
C PHE A 144 -8.29 13.73 11.03
N PRO A 145 -8.42 15.09 11.07
CA PRO A 145 -9.62 15.73 11.61
C PRO A 145 -10.87 15.43 10.77
N VAL A 146 -10.71 15.22 9.47
CA VAL A 146 -11.81 14.84 8.57
C VAL A 146 -12.23 13.41 8.87
N PHE A 147 -11.30 12.47 8.89
CA PHE A 147 -11.58 11.06 9.17
C PHE A 147 -12.21 10.85 10.55
N LYS A 148 -11.76 11.59 11.56
CA LYS A 148 -12.34 11.51 12.91
C LYS A 148 -13.80 12.01 12.99
N ARG A 149 -14.21 12.87 12.05
CA ARG A 149 -15.59 13.40 11.95
C ARG A 149 -16.44 12.67 10.92
N MET A 150 -15.85 11.70 10.20
CA MET A 150 -16.57 10.97 9.16
C MET A 150 -17.72 10.16 9.77
N ASN A 151 -18.88 10.34 9.19
CA ASN A 151 -20.03 9.48 9.40
C ASN A 151 -20.24 8.55 8.18
N GLY A 152 -21.15 7.60 8.30
CA GLY A 152 -21.40 6.62 7.22
C GLY A 152 -21.76 7.27 5.86
N LYS A 153 -22.38 8.45 5.87
CA LYS A 153 -22.74 9.17 4.63
C LYS A 153 -21.50 9.67 3.88
N ILE A 154 -20.52 10.22 4.62
CA ILE A 154 -19.24 10.67 4.04
C ILE A 154 -18.45 9.49 3.50
N LEU A 155 -18.47 8.36 4.20
CA LEU A 155 -17.82 7.12 3.74
C LEU A 155 -18.39 6.62 2.41
N ILE A 156 -19.73 6.61 2.29
CA ILE A 156 -20.41 6.25 1.03
C ILE A 156 -20.02 7.22 -0.08
N LEU A 157 -20.01 8.54 0.19
CA LEU A 157 -19.61 9.54 -0.77
C LEU A 157 -18.16 9.34 -1.25
N CYS A 158 -17.22 9.06 -0.33
CA CYS A 158 -15.83 8.74 -0.69
C CYS A 158 -15.74 7.47 -1.54
N ALA A 159 -16.51 6.43 -1.21
CA ALA A 159 -16.54 5.20 -2.01
C ALA A 159 -17.09 5.45 -3.41
N LEU A 160 -18.15 6.26 -3.55
CA LEU A 160 -18.72 6.64 -4.86
C LEU A 160 -17.72 7.46 -5.69
N ILE A 161 -17.04 8.42 -5.07
CA ILE A 161 -16.01 9.22 -5.75
C ILE A 161 -14.86 8.30 -6.19
N SER A 162 -14.36 7.41 -5.32
CA SER A 162 -13.29 6.47 -5.66
C SER A 162 -13.70 5.52 -6.78
N GLY A 163 -14.94 5.02 -6.75
CA GLY A 163 -15.49 4.21 -7.83
C GLY A 163 -15.62 4.99 -9.15
N GLY A 164 -16.01 6.27 -9.08
CA GLY A 164 -16.08 7.16 -10.24
C GLY A 164 -14.70 7.37 -10.90
N PHE A 165 -13.65 7.46 -10.09
CA PHE A 165 -12.28 7.56 -10.62
C PHE A 165 -11.85 6.34 -11.44
N CYS A 166 -12.37 5.14 -11.15
CA CYS A 166 -12.07 3.94 -11.92
C CYS A 166 -12.61 3.98 -13.36
N PHE A 167 -13.61 4.83 -13.64
CA PHE A 167 -14.19 4.98 -14.98
C PHE A 167 -13.56 6.11 -15.80
N LEU A 168 -12.59 6.85 -15.25
CA LEU A 168 -11.90 7.89 -15.99
C LEU A 168 -10.98 7.27 -17.05
N PRO A 169 -11.01 7.75 -18.30
CA PRO A 169 -10.12 7.28 -19.35
C PRO A 169 -8.70 7.84 -19.10
N TYR A 170 -7.90 7.09 -18.37
CA TYR A 170 -6.53 7.48 -18.00
C TYR A 170 -5.64 7.76 -19.21
N GLU A 171 -5.94 7.16 -20.36
CA GLU A 171 -5.21 7.34 -21.61
C GLU A 171 -5.25 8.78 -22.15
N ARG A 172 -6.23 9.59 -21.71
CA ARG A 172 -6.40 10.99 -22.12
C ARG A 172 -5.73 11.99 -21.16
N ILE A 173 -5.17 11.53 -20.06
CA ILE A 173 -4.51 12.42 -19.11
C ILE A 173 -3.07 12.68 -19.59
N THR A 174 -2.93 13.74 -20.38
CA THR A 174 -1.66 14.18 -21.00
C THR A 174 -0.73 14.88 -19.99
N ASN A 175 -1.19 15.17 -18.77
CA ASN A 175 -0.43 15.92 -17.79
C ASN A 175 0.42 14.96 -16.93
N SER A 176 1.75 15.00 -17.12
CA SER A 176 2.72 14.09 -16.48
C SER A 176 2.61 14.03 -14.96
N TRP A 177 2.21 15.12 -14.28
CA TRP A 177 2.02 15.15 -12.84
C TRP A 177 0.77 14.40 -12.38
N LEU A 178 -0.33 14.49 -13.13
CA LEU A 178 -1.54 13.73 -12.85
C LEU A 178 -1.35 12.24 -13.18
N ALA A 179 -0.60 11.91 -14.22
CA ALA A 179 -0.25 10.54 -14.55
C ALA A 179 0.60 9.88 -13.44
N LEU A 180 1.45 10.65 -12.76
CA LEU A 180 2.24 10.19 -11.61
C LEU A 180 1.38 9.93 -10.36
N LEU A 181 0.32 10.73 -10.16
CA LEU A 181 -0.60 10.60 -9.02
C LEU A 181 -1.67 9.53 -9.21
N VAL A 182 -2.10 9.28 -10.44
CA VAL A 182 -3.30 8.47 -10.74
C VAL A 182 -2.96 7.10 -11.32
N GLY A 183 -1.78 6.92 -11.86
CA GLY A 183 -1.36 5.63 -12.39
C GLY A 183 -0.01 5.74 -13.04
N SER A 184 0.99 5.19 -12.41
CA SER A 184 2.18 4.85 -13.14
C SER A 184 1.79 3.81 -14.21
N ARG A 185 2.22 4.02 -15.45
CA ARG A 185 2.04 3.08 -16.59
C ARG A 185 2.65 1.68 -16.35
N HIS A 186 2.93 1.34 -15.11
CA HIS A 186 3.60 0.10 -14.70
C HIS A 186 2.65 -0.97 -14.16
N PHE A 187 1.32 -0.75 -14.25
CA PHE A 187 0.32 -1.77 -13.94
C PHE A 187 -0.24 -2.48 -15.20
N VAL A 188 0.48 -2.44 -16.30
CA VAL A 188 0.18 -3.27 -17.49
C VAL A 188 1.32 -4.23 -17.75
#